data_2f6168292cb9581e6055073e8cb54940
#
_entry.id   2f6168292cb9581e6055073e8cb54940
#
_cell.length_a   1.000
_cell.length_b   1.000
_cell.length_c   1.000
_cell.angle_alpha   90.00
_cell.angle_beta   90.00
_cell.angle_gamma   90.00
#
_symmetry.space_group_name_H-M   'P 1'
#
loop_
_entity.id
_entity.type
_entity.pdbx_description
1 polymer ?
#
loop_
_entity_poly.entity_id
_entity_poly.type
_entity_poly.pdbx_seq_one_letter_code
_entity_poly.pdbx_strand_id
1 'polypeptide(L)'
;MQKSPLPLRIFLAVLLFVCLPLAALARTPPSLGTISVSELPQEARVTLRLIQSGGPYRHRQDDSVFGNRERILPVKPRGYYHEYTVETPGAKNRGARRIIAGDKPPREFFYTDDHYQSFRRIKE
;
A
#
# COMPACT_ATOMS: atom_id res chain seq x y z
N MET A 1 65.08 17.33 48.00
CA MET A 1 63.69 16.93 48.08
C MET A 1 63.16 16.77 46.66
N GLN A 2 62.97 15.53 46.25
CA GLN A 2 62.41 15.28 44.93
C GLN A 2 60.89 15.20 45.08
N LYS A 3 60.21 16.13 44.42
CA LYS A 3 58.81 15.99 44.27
C LYS A 3 58.54 15.03 43.13
N SER A 4 58.05 13.84 43.47
CA SER A 4 57.59 12.90 42.44
C SER A 4 56.40 13.50 41.69
N PRO A 5 56.41 13.55 40.36
CA PRO A 5 55.25 14.02 39.67
C PRO A 5 54.11 13.02 39.88
N LEU A 6 53.02 13.55 40.34
CA LEU A 6 51.79 12.79 40.38
C LEU A 6 51.53 12.24 38.95
N PRO A 7 51.29 10.94 38.83
CA PRO A 7 50.92 10.42 37.53
C PRO A 7 49.57 11.08 37.18
N LEU A 8 49.60 11.80 36.13
CA LEU A 8 48.39 12.29 35.47
C LEU A 8 47.61 11.06 35.07
N ARG A 9 46.75 10.63 35.92
CA ARG A 9 45.76 9.61 35.52
C ARG A 9 44.86 10.25 34.51
N ILE A 10 45.24 10.12 33.25
CA ILE A 10 44.35 10.39 32.15
C ILE A 10 43.23 9.37 32.31
N PHE A 11 42.17 9.79 32.96
CA PHE A 11 40.91 9.11 32.80
C PHE A 11 40.52 9.33 31.36
N LEU A 12 40.99 8.40 30.51
CA LEU A 12 40.37 8.23 29.22
C LEU A 12 38.98 7.71 29.53
N ALA A 13 38.06 8.62 29.75
CA ALA A 13 36.66 8.29 29.65
C ALA A 13 36.47 7.87 28.21
N VAL A 14 36.67 6.58 27.96
CA VAL A 14 36.15 5.97 26.75
C VAL A 14 34.65 6.15 26.87
N LEU A 15 34.17 7.26 26.32
CA LEU A 15 32.77 7.42 26.02
C LEU A 15 32.48 6.34 24.99
N LEU A 16 32.14 5.17 25.51
CA LEU A 16 31.61 4.12 24.65
C LEU A 16 30.32 4.67 24.12
N PHE A 17 30.42 5.39 22.98
CA PHE A 17 29.29 5.73 22.17
C PHE A 17 28.78 4.40 21.66
N VAL A 18 27.94 3.75 22.48
CA VAL A 18 27.13 2.66 22.00
C VAL A 18 26.26 3.26 20.94
N CYS A 19 26.76 3.26 19.71
CA CYS A 19 25.95 3.45 18.54
C CYS A 19 25.00 2.25 18.55
N LEU A 20 23.95 2.33 19.35
CA LEU A 20 22.80 1.50 19.14
C LEU A 20 22.41 1.81 17.69
N PRO A 21 22.47 0.82 16.78
CA PRO A 21 21.81 1.03 15.53
C PRO A 21 20.39 1.37 15.93
N LEU A 22 19.95 2.58 15.63
CA LEU A 22 18.55 2.83 15.48
C LEU A 22 18.15 1.81 14.41
N ALA A 23 17.78 0.62 14.85
CA ALA A 23 17.00 -0.24 14.01
C ALA A 23 15.84 0.66 13.65
N ALA A 24 15.95 1.29 12.49
CA ALA A 24 14.80 1.89 11.88
C ALA A 24 13.79 0.79 11.98
N LEU A 25 12.81 0.96 12.87
CA LEU A 25 11.64 0.13 12.88
C LEU A 25 11.13 0.26 11.45
N ALA A 26 11.62 -0.65 10.59
CA ALA A 26 11.01 -0.86 9.32
C ALA A 26 9.55 -1.09 9.69
N ARG A 27 8.75 -0.04 9.59
CA ARG A 27 7.32 -0.20 9.66
C ARG A 27 7.02 -1.17 8.54
N THR A 28 6.86 -2.44 8.89
CA THR A 28 6.16 -3.37 8.03
C THR A 28 4.92 -2.62 7.59
N PRO A 29 4.75 -2.31 6.30
CA PRO A 29 3.52 -1.69 5.87
C PRO A 29 2.40 -2.55 6.43
N PRO A 30 1.34 -1.95 7.03
CA PRO A 30 0.25 -2.73 7.57
C PRO A 30 -0.16 -3.72 6.49
N SER A 31 -0.15 -5.01 6.81
CA SER A 31 -0.58 -6.02 5.88
C SER A 31 -1.97 -5.64 5.40
N LEU A 32 -2.14 -5.58 4.09
CA LEU A 32 -3.44 -5.34 3.49
C LEU A 32 -4.41 -6.39 4.03
N GLY A 33 -5.58 -5.96 4.47
CA GLY A 33 -6.68 -6.86 4.75
C GLY A 33 -7.06 -7.63 3.48
N THR A 34 -7.82 -8.67 3.64
CA THR A 34 -8.34 -9.49 2.56
C THR A 34 -9.86 -9.49 2.57
N ILE A 35 -10.46 -9.69 1.42
CA ILE A 35 -11.89 -9.85 1.26
C ILE A 35 -12.14 -10.95 0.22
N SER A 36 -13.01 -11.90 0.54
CA SER A 36 -13.39 -12.92 -0.44
C SER A 36 -14.36 -12.34 -1.46
N VAL A 37 -14.40 -12.94 -2.65
CA VAL A 37 -15.36 -12.54 -3.69
C VAL A 37 -16.80 -12.62 -3.19
N SER A 38 -17.12 -13.63 -2.38
CA SER A 38 -18.47 -13.78 -1.81
C SER A 38 -18.86 -12.66 -0.84
N GLU A 39 -17.88 -11.99 -0.21
CA GLU A 39 -18.09 -10.89 0.72
C GLU A 39 -18.14 -9.52 0.02
N LEU A 40 -17.72 -9.45 -1.23
CA LEU A 40 -17.80 -8.20 -2.01
C LEU A 40 -19.26 -7.78 -2.20
N PRO A 41 -19.54 -6.46 -2.21
CA PRO A 41 -20.81 -5.98 -2.74
C PRO A 41 -21.06 -6.52 -4.14
N GLN A 42 -22.32 -6.70 -4.49
CA GLN A 42 -22.71 -7.24 -5.80
C GLN A 42 -22.10 -6.39 -6.94
N GLU A 43 -22.12 -5.08 -6.79
CA GLU A 43 -21.58 -4.15 -7.78
C GLU A 43 -20.07 -4.34 -8.00
N ALA A 44 -19.35 -4.67 -6.93
CA ALA A 44 -17.90 -4.98 -7.02
C ALA A 44 -17.67 -6.30 -7.76
N ARG A 45 -18.51 -7.29 -7.54
CA ARG A 45 -18.44 -8.56 -8.30
C ARG A 45 -18.72 -8.35 -9.78
N VAL A 46 -19.65 -7.48 -10.12
CA VAL A 46 -19.91 -7.09 -11.52
C VAL A 46 -18.66 -6.48 -12.15
N THR A 47 -18.06 -5.50 -11.46
CA THR A 47 -16.84 -4.85 -11.94
C THR A 47 -15.68 -5.85 -12.09
N LEU A 48 -15.50 -6.75 -11.13
CA LEU A 48 -14.46 -7.78 -11.19
C LEU A 48 -14.63 -8.64 -12.47
N ARG A 49 -15.83 -9.07 -12.76
CA ARG A 49 -16.11 -9.83 -14.00
C ARG A 49 -15.83 -9.02 -15.26
N LEU A 50 -16.17 -7.73 -15.27
CA LEU A 50 -15.86 -6.86 -16.41
C LEU A 50 -14.34 -6.73 -16.63
N ILE A 51 -13.57 -6.60 -15.57
CA ILE A 51 -12.10 -6.55 -15.66
C ILE A 51 -11.56 -7.85 -16.24
N GLN A 52 -12.03 -8.98 -15.76
CA GLN A 52 -11.61 -10.30 -16.21
C GLN A 52 -11.98 -10.57 -17.67
N SER A 53 -13.05 -9.98 -18.18
CA SER A 53 -13.50 -10.12 -19.57
C SER A 53 -12.94 -9.02 -20.50
N GLY A 54 -12.27 -8.01 -19.98
CA GLY A 54 -11.70 -6.92 -20.78
C GLY A 54 -12.70 -5.80 -21.14
N GLY A 55 -13.81 -5.70 -20.45
CA GLY A 55 -14.82 -4.67 -20.66
C GLY A 55 -16.01 -5.16 -21.51
N PRO A 56 -16.80 -4.23 -22.08
CA PRO A 56 -16.68 -2.77 -22.03
C PRO A 56 -17.00 -2.17 -20.66
N TYR A 57 -16.38 -1.03 -20.36
CA TYR A 57 -16.55 -0.32 -19.09
C TYR A 57 -17.52 0.85 -19.22
N ARG A 58 -18.19 1.21 -18.12
CA ARG A 58 -19.21 2.26 -18.11
C ARG A 58 -18.65 3.67 -17.99
N HIS A 59 -17.50 3.81 -17.33
CA HIS A 59 -16.93 5.12 -17.02
C HIS A 59 -15.67 5.35 -17.84
N ARG A 60 -15.49 6.58 -18.29
CA ARG A 60 -14.33 6.97 -19.08
C ARG A 60 -13.02 6.77 -18.32
N GLN A 61 -13.06 6.86 -16.99
CA GLN A 61 -11.92 6.69 -16.12
C GLN A 61 -11.51 5.22 -15.94
N ASP A 62 -12.39 4.29 -16.28
CA ASP A 62 -12.10 2.87 -16.13
C ASP A 62 -10.93 2.44 -17.03
N ASP A 63 -10.10 1.52 -16.53
CA ASP A 63 -8.87 1.07 -17.16
C ASP A 63 -7.77 2.14 -17.25
N SER A 64 -7.89 3.25 -16.55
CA SER A 64 -6.81 4.21 -16.44
C SER A 64 -5.74 3.76 -15.44
N VAL A 65 -4.51 4.24 -15.63
CA VAL A 65 -3.40 3.90 -14.75
C VAL A 65 -3.64 4.46 -13.36
N PHE A 66 -3.52 3.61 -12.36
CA PHE A 66 -3.51 4.00 -10.96
C PHE A 66 -2.06 4.16 -10.48
N GLY A 67 -1.72 5.36 -10.01
CA GLY A 67 -0.32 5.70 -9.71
C GLY A 67 0.22 5.15 -8.40
N ASN A 68 -0.62 4.66 -7.49
CA ASN A 68 -0.22 4.18 -6.16
C ASN A 68 0.71 5.17 -5.43
N ARG A 69 0.41 6.47 -5.52
CA ARG A 69 1.28 7.55 -5.03
C ARG A 69 1.55 7.47 -3.54
N GLU A 70 0.60 6.99 -2.78
CA GLU A 70 0.70 6.86 -1.33
C GLU A 70 1.29 5.52 -0.90
N ARG A 71 1.63 4.65 -1.86
CA ARG A 71 2.29 3.36 -1.66
C ARG A 71 1.56 2.44 -0.69
N ILE A 72 0.23 2.51 -0.67
CA ILE A 72 -0.58 1.60 0.15
C ILE A 72 -0.57 0.19 -0.45
N LEU A 73 -0.64 0.09 -1.77
CA LEU A 73 -0.42 -1.16 -2.48
C LEU A 73 1.08 -1.45 -2.64
N PRO A 74 1.46 -2.72 -2.85
CA PRO A 74 2.85 -3.05 -3.14
C PRO A 74 3.42 -2.18 -4.26
N VAL A 75 4.65 -1.70 -4.07
CA VAL A 75 5.29 -0.82 -5.05
C VAL A 75 5.63 -1.61 -6.31
N LYS A 76 5.13 -1.13 -7.43
CA LYS A 76 5.34 -1.70 -8.77
C LYS A 76 5.67 -0.59 -9.76
N PRO A 77 6.26 -0.90 -10.92
CA PRO A 77 6.49 0.09 -11.97
C PRO A 77 5.19 0.76 -12.40
N ARG A 78 5.29 2.02 -12.79
CA ARG A 78 4.14 2.76 -13.32
C ARG A 78 3.50 2.01 -14.49
N GLY A 79 2.18 1.95 -14.48
CA GLY A 79 1.40 1.21 -15.47
C GLY A 79 1.04 -0.21 -15.04
N TYR A 80 1.59 -0.69 -13.93
CA TYR A 80 1.23 -2.00 -13.39
C TYR A 80 -0.21 -2.05 -12.90
N TYR A 81 -0.68 -0.98 -12.24
CA TYR A 81 -2.04 -0.89 -11.70
C TYR A 81 -2.95 -0.08 -12.60
N HIS A 82 -4.20 -0.55 -12.75
CA HIS A 82 -5.28 0.15 -13.41
C HIS A 82 -6.49 0.22 -12.47
N GLU A 83 -7.24 1.31 -12.56
CA GLU A 83 -8.40 1.54 -11.71
C GLU A 83 -9.71 1.31 -12.45
N TYR A 84 -10.71 0.86 -11.70
CA TYR A 84 -12.05 0.60 -12.22
C TYR A 84 -13.11 1.04 -11.22
N THR A 85 -14.18 1.62 -11.71
CA THR A 85 -15.29 2.07 -10.89
C THR A 85 -16.15 0.90 -10.44
N VAL A 86 -16.47 0.89 -9.15
CA VAL A 86 -17.55 0.06 -8.59
C VAL A 86 -18.74 0.96 -8.34
N GLU A 87 -19.87 0.63 -8.93
CA GLU A 87 -21.08 1.45 -8.79
C GLU A 87 -21.53 1.52 -7.33
N THR A 88 -21.95 2.72 -6.91
CA THR A 88 -22.59 2.93 -5.62
C THR A 88 -24.07 3.20 -5.86
N PRO A 89 -24.98 2.30 -5.47
CA PRO A 89 -26.41 2.49 -5.69
C PRO A 89 -26.89 3.83 -5.09
N GLY A 90 -27.64 4.61 -5.87
CA GLY A 90 -28.19 5.89 -5.45
C GLY A 90 -27.21 7.06 -5.42
N ALA A 91 -25.92 6.85 -5.71
CA ALA A 91 -24.97 7.94 -5.77
C ALA A 91 -25.20 8.82 -7.03
N LYS A 92 -25.11 10.14 -6.84
CA LYS A 92 -25.23 11.12 -7.95
C LYS A 92 -23.95 11.26 -8.76
N ASN A 93 -22.86 10.68 -8.29
CA ASN A 93 -21.54 10.67 -8.93
C ASN A 93 -20.98 9.26 -8.96
N ARG A 94 -19.69 9.10 -9.33
CA ARG A 94 -19.04 7.80 -9.34
C ARG A 94 -18.92 7.14 -7.96
N GLY A 95 -19.16 7.87 -6.86
CA GLY A 95 -18.93 7.36 -5.51
C GLY A 95 -17.46 7.11 -5.22
N ALA A 96 -17.19 6.42 -4.10
CA ALA A 96 -15.85 6.20 -3.57
C ALA A 96 -15.30 4.78 -3.79
N ARG A 97 -16.09 3.90 -4.39
CA ARG A 97 -15.74 2.48 -4.53
C ARG A 97 -14.96 2.23 -5.81
N ARG A 98 -13.86 1.48 -5.71
CA ARG A 98 -13.01 1.09 -6.87
C ARG A 98 -12.50 -0.33 -6.71
N ILE A 99 -12.13 -0.94 -7.83
CA ILE A 99 -11.22 -2.06 -7.87
C ILE A 99 -9.95 -1.61 -8.58
N ILE A 100 -8.81 -1.95 -8.01
CA ILE A 100 -7.51 -1.80 -8.65
C ILE A 100 -7.06 -3.18 -9.09
N ALA A 101 -6.72 -3.31 -10.36
CA ALA A 101 -6.17 -4.53 -10.92
C ALA A 101 -4.68 -4.36 -11.18
N GLY A 102 -3.91 -5.37 -10.87
CA GLY A 102 -2.47 -5.42 -11.09
C GLY A 102 -2.08 -6.42 -12.16
N ASP A 103 -1.09 -6.03 -12.95
CA ASP A 103 -0.53 -6.78 -14.07
C ASP A 103 -1.37 -6.75 -15.37
N LYS A 104 -0.76 -7.22 -16.47
CA LYS A 104 -1.43 -7.42 -17.77
C LYS A 104 -1.01 -8.77 -18.36
N PRO A 105 -1.97 -9.69 -18.51
CA PRO A 105 -3.37 -9.63 -18.06
C PRO A 105 -3.48 -9.55 -16.54
N PRO A 106 -4.59 -9.01 -16.01
CA PRO A 106 -4.77 -8.83 -14.56
C PRO A 106 -4.66 -10.16 -13.81
N ARG A 107 -3.87 -10.16 -12.73
CA ARG A 107 -3.64 -11.33 -11.88
C ARG A 107 -3.96 -11.11 -10.42
N GLU A 108 -4.02 -9.85 -9.98
CA GLU A 108 -4.35 -9.50 -8.60
C GLU A 108 -5.30 -8.32 -8.57
N PHE A 109 -6.16 -8.31 -7.55
CA PHE A 109 -7.22 -7.32 -7.44
C PHE A 109 -7.33 -6.82 -6.02
N PHE A 110 -7.58 -5.52 -5.89
CA PHE A 110 -7.73 -4.84 -4.60
C PHE A 110 -9.02 -4.04 -4.62
N TYR A 111 -9.76 -4.11 -3.52
CA TYR A 111 -11.01 -3.37 -3.35
C TYR A 111 -10.82 -2.20 -2.38
N THR A 112 -11.36 -1.05 -2.71
CA THR A 112 -11.50 0.10 -1.83
C THR A 112 -12.93 0.61 -1.82
N ASP A 113 -13.42 0.99 -0.65
CA ASP A 113 -14.72 1.64 -0.49
C ASP A 113 -14.61 3.07 0.08
N ASP A 114 -13.40 3.56 0.29
CA ASP A 114 -13.09 4.84 0.92
C ASP A 114 -12.22 5.75 0.04
N HIS A 115 -12.37 5.65 -1.26
CA HIS A 115 -11.65 6.46 -2.24
C HIS A 115 -10.13 6.39 -2.08
N TYR A 116 -9.59 5.16 -2.12
CA TYR A 116 -8.16 4.83 -2.10
C TYR A 116 -7.43 5.03 -0.77
N GLN A 117 -8.13 5.27 0.33
CA GLN A 117 -7.48 5.43 1.63
C GLN A 117 -7.07 4.11 2.25
N SER A 118 -7.83 3.07 1.97
CA SER A 118 -7.50 1.70 2.36
C SER A 118 -7.90 0.71 1.28
N PHE A 119 -7.26 -0.46 1.31
CA PHE A 119 -7.52 -1.52 0.34
C PHE A 119 -7.57 -2.87 1.02
N ARG A 120 -8.33 -3.76 0.44
CA ARG A 120 -8.33 -5.18 0.79
C ARG A 120 -8.04 -5.99 -0.46
N ARG A 121 -7.13 -6.97 -0.33
CA ARG A 121 -6.84 -7.89 -1.43
C ARG A 121 -8.03 -8.81 -1.62
N ILE A 122 -8.52 -8.92 -2.85
CA ILE A 122 -9.62 -9.81 -3.19
C ILE A 122 -9.06 -11.23 -3.33
N LYS A 123 -9.65 -12.15 -2.60
CA LYS A 123 -9.37 -13.59 -2.69
C LYS A 123 -10.51 -14.28 -3.43
N GLU A 124 -10.14 -15.01 -4.42
CA GLU A 124 -11.08 -15.86 -5.15
C GLU A 124 -11.34 -17.18 -4.44
#